data_1ef273ca2a0926fde581949fc53e678d
#
_entry.id   1ef273ca2a0926fde581949fc53e678d
#
_cell.length_a   1.000
_cell.length_b   1.000
_cell.length_c   1.000
_cell.angle_alpha   90.00
_cell.angle_beta   90.00
_cell.angle_gamma   90.00
#
_symmetry.space_group_name_H-M   'P 1'
#
loop_
_entity.id
_entity.type
_entity.pdbx_description
1 polymer ?
#
loop_
_entity_poly.entity_id
_entity_poly.type
_entity_poly.pdbx_seq_one_letter_code
_entity_poly.pdbx_strand_id
1 'polypeptide(L)'
;MNLNNNPIIIGIDHGYGNIKTAHTCFRTGVTVHDREPTFKNDLLIFNGKYYTIGEGHKEFAADKMTDGDYYILTLAAIGRELNIRKITSARIHLAAGLPLTWVSEQKDAFRAYLLQKEIADFTFRDVDYHVEFAGADIFPQGFAAVAANLRDFTGTNMLCDIGNGTMNVMYINERRPVPDKCYTEKFGTHQCMLAVRESVLRQFGKVLDDATIERVLRHGKADIADRYLTAIRETAAEYVSGIFRRLREHEYDPELMKLHVVGGGSCLVKNFGDYEKSRVIFNDDICATAKGKDTFGKHYDADRFRQTDREVSELLGEPHPQKDRSVVRKLQRPQEQSVIQPRKHENEIEL
;
A
#
# COMPACT_ATOMS: atom_id res chain seq x y z
N MET A 1 -30.22 -15.83 -9.34
CA MET A 1 -29.98 -14.90 -8.23
C MET A 1 -29.69 -13.54 -8.82
N ASN A 2 -30.53 -12.53 -8.55
CA ASN A 2 -30.26 -11.17 -9.03
C ASN A 2 -29.05 -10.60 -8.27
N LEU A 3 -27.87 -10.66 -8.89
CA LEU A 3 -26.72 -9.87 -8.44
C LEU A 3 -27.14 -8.41 -8.56
N ASN A 4 -27.14 -7.68 -7.44
CA ASN A 4 -27.26 -6.24 -7.47
C ASN A 4 -26.24 -5.72 -8.48
N ASN A 5 -26.67 -4.96 -9.47
CA ASN A 5 -25.86 -4.54 -10.63
C ASN A 5 -24.66 -3.65 -10.24
N ASN A 6 -24.61 -3.15 -9.00
CA ASN A 6 -23.54 -2.31 -8.50
C ASN A 6 -22.43 -3.15 -7.85
N PRO A 7 -21.17 -3.02 -8.26
CA PRO A 7 -20.07 -3.74 -7.66
C PRO A 7 -19.86 -3.33 -6.20
N ILE A 8 -19.43 -4.30 -5.38
CA ILE A 8 -18.98 -4.03 -4.02
C ILE A 8 -17.59 -3.41 -4.12
N ILE A 9 -17.41 -2.26 -3.49
CA ILE A 9 -16.09 -1.65 -3.42
C ILE A 9 -15.34 -2.19 -2.22
N ILE A 10 -14.08 -2.56 -2.45
CA ILE A 10 -13.16 -3.00 -1.41
C ILE A 10 -11.89 -2.16 -1.48
N GLY A 11 -11.72 -1.31 -0.46
CA GLY A 11 -10.49 -0.54 -0.26
C GLY A 11 -9.39 -1.44 0.31
N ILE A 12 -8.25 -1.53 -0.39
CA ILE A 12 -7.10 -2.31 0.04
C ILE A 12 -5.85 -1.43 0.09
N ASP A 13 -5.22 -1.37 1.26
CA ASP A 13 -3.92 -0.76 1.45
C ASP A 13 -2.84 -1.84 1.42
N HIS A 14 -2.10 -1.90 0.31
CA HIS A 14 -1.04 -2.86 0.06
C HIS A 14 0.27 -2.39 0.71
N GLY A 15 0.34 -2.45 2.04
CA GLY A 15 1.55 -2.07 2.78
C GLY A 15 2.63 -3.15 2.72
N TYR A 16 3.88 -2.76 3.01
CA TYR A 16 5.01 -3.70 3.09
C TYR A 16 4.98 -4.56 4.35
N GLY A 17 4.46 -4.04 5.46
CA GLY A 17 4.35 -4.78 6.71
C GLY A 17 3.00 -5.44 6.89
N ASN A 18 1.94 -4.79 6.45
CA ASN A 18 0.57 -5.28 6.61
C ASN A 18 -0.28 -4.90 5.40
N ILE A 19 -1.17 -5.82 5.02
CA ILE A 19 -2.30 -5.56 4.15
C ILE A 19 -3.46 -5.10 5.02
N LYS A 20 -4.14 -4.03 4.62
CA LYS A 20 -5.26 -3.48 5.38
C LYS A 20 -6.46 -3.28 4.47
N THR A 21 -7.63 -3.57 5.01
CA THR A 21 -8.92 -3.24 4.41
C THR A 21 -9.70 -2.32 5.36
N ALA A 22 -10.95 -2.01 5.05
CA ALA A 22 -11.78 -1.22 5.96
C ALA A 22 -11.96 -1.89 7.33
N HIS A 23 -11.98 -3.22 7.40
CA HIS A 23 -12.31 -3.99 8.60
C HIS A 23 -11.23 -4.97 9.05
N THR A 24 -10.19 -5.21 8.25
CA THR A 24 -9.14 -6.19 8.58
C THR A 24 -7.74 -5.64 8.39
N CYS A 25 -6.81 -6.19 9.17
CA CYS A 25 -5.37 -5.95 9.05
C CYS A 25 -4.64 -7.26 9.28
N PHE A 26 -3.73 -7.64 8.37
CA PHE A 26 -2.93 -8.84 8.50
C PHE A 26 -1.54 -8.63 7.90
N ARG A 27 -0.56 -9.45 8.32
CA ARG A 27 0.85 -9.31 7.88
C ARG A 27 1.00 -9.57 6.38
N THR A 28 1.83 -8.78 5.74
CA THR A 28 2.23 -8.97 4.35
C THR A 28 3.30 -10.06 4.27
N GLY A 29 2.85 -11.31 4.13
CA GLY A 29 3.71 -12.48 3.98
C GLY A 29 2.92 -13.57 3.26
N VAL A 30 3.60 -14.31 2.38
CA VAL A 30 3.04 -15.44 1.63
C VAL A 30 4.07 -16.56 1.60
N THR A 31 3.66 -17.74 2.07
CA THR A 31 4.46 -18.95 1.91
C THR A 31 3.73 -19.88 0.95
N VAL A 32 4.41 -20.27 -0.13
CA VAL A 32 3.85 -21.17 -1.16
C VAL A 32 4.17 -22.61 -0.80
N HIS A 33 3.19 -23.50 -0.96
CA HIS A 33 3.35 -24.93 -0.72
C HIS A 33 2.90 -25.73 -1.96
N ASP A 34 3.68 -26.75 -2.34
CA ASP A 34 3.34 -27.66 -3.45
C ASP A 34 2.29 -28.70 -3.05
N ARG A 35 2.08 -28.88 -1.74
CA ARG A 35 1.08 -29.78 -1.15
C ARG A 35 0.36 -29.07 -0.03
N GLU A 36 -0.81 -29.56 0.30
CA GLU A 36 -1.60 -29.03 1.40
C GLU A 36 -0.81 -29.09 2.72
N PRO A 37 -0.59 -27.92 3.40
CA PRO A 37 0.16 -27.89 4.65
C PRO A 37 -0.64 -28.50 5.81
N THR A 38 0.08 -29.02 6.82
CA THR A 38 -0.54 -29.59 8.01
C THR A 38 -1.33 -28.55 8.82
N PHE A 39 -0.79 -27.31 8.90
CA PHE A 39 -1.45 -26.20 9.56
C PHE A 39 -2.14 -25.33 8.53
N LYS A 40 -3.48 -25.23 8.63
CA LYS A 40 -4.33 -24.54 7.66
C LYS A 40 -4.73 -23.12 8.07
N ASN A 41 -4.03 -22.56 9.06
CA ASN A 41 -4.31 -21.20 9.49
C ASN A 41 -4.06 -20.22 8.32
N ASP A 42 -5.10 -19.44 7.99
CA ASP A 42 -5.01 -18.49 6.87
C ASP A 42 -4.57 -19.13 5.55
N LEU A 43 -4.98 -20.37 5.28
CA LEU A 43 -4.70 -21.05 4.03
C LEU A 43 -5.56 -20.49 2.90
N LEU A 44 -4.92 -20.11 1.80
CA LEU A 44 -5.54 -19.75 0.53
C LEU A 44 -5.16 -20.78 -0.52
N ILE A 45 -6.16 -21.28 -1.26
CA ILE A 45 -5.95 -22.19 -2.40
C ILE A 45 -6.39 -21.46 -3.67
N PHE A 46 -5.47 -21.37 -4.62
CA PHE A 46 -5.72 -20.70 -5.88
C PHE A 46 -4.91 -21.35 -7.01
N ASN A 47 -5.56 -21.63 -8.14
CA ASN A 47 -4.94 -22.30 -9.29
C ASN A 47 -4.21 -23.62 -8.93
N GLY A 48 -4.74 -24.40 -7.99
CA GLY A 48 -4.16 -25.68 -7.56
C GLY A 48 -2.92 -25.57 -6.68
N LYS A 49 -2.55 -24.35 -6.22
CA LYS A 49 -1.46 -24.10 -5.27
C LYS A 49 -2.00 -23.67 -3.91
N TYR A 50 -1.22 -23.94 -2.89
CA TYR A 50 -1.53 -23.65 -1.49
C TYR A 50 -0.66 -22.50 -0.99
N TYR A 51 -1.26 -21.51 -0.34
CA TYR A 51 -0.58 -20.31 0.15
C TYR A 51 -0.95 -20.07 1.61
N THR A 52 0.01 -20.06 2.52
CA THR A 52 -0.19 -19.59 3.88
C THR A 52 0.01 -18.08 3.94
N ILE A 53 -1.02 -17.37 4.40
CA ILE A 53 -1.05 -15.90 4.43
C ILE A 53 -0.61 -15.39 5.81
N GLY A 54 0.23 -14.35 5.81
CA GLY A 54 0.72 -13.70 7.03
C GLY A 54 1.97 -14.34 7.62
N GLU A 55 2.48 -15.40 7.01
CA GLU A 55 3.74 -16.03 7.37
C GLU A 55 4.88 -15.54 6.45
N GLY A 56 6.07 -15.46 7.02
CA GLY A 56 7.23 -14.90 6.33
C GLY A 56 7.32 -13.39 6.46
N HIS A 57 8.41 -12.84 5.96
CA HIS A 57 8.65 -11.40 5.89
C HIS A 57 8.91 -11.04 4.43
N LYS A 58 8.19 -10.04 3.95
CA LYS A 58 8.43 -9.51 2.61
C LYS A 58 9.39 -8.34 2.69
N GLU A 59 10.52 -8.45 2.02
CA GLU A 59 11.44 -7.34 1.89
C GLU A 59 10.84 -6.19 1.08
N PHE A 60 11.32 -4.99 1.36
CA PHE A 60 10.93 -3.82 0.59
C PHE A 60 11.43 -3.96 -0.85
N ALA A 61 10.51 -4.06 -1.80
CA ALA A 61 10.77 -3.99 -3.24
C ALA A 61 10.20 -2.68 -3.79
N ALA A 62 10.95 -2.05 -4.70
CA ALA A 62 10.52 -0.82 -5.37
C ALA A 62 9.34 -1.05 -6.33
N ASP A 63 9.06 -2.30 -6.70
CA ASP A 63 7.95 -2.70 -7.55
C ASP A 63 7.15 -3.81 -6.86
N LYS A 64 5.86 -3.56 -6.67
CA LYS A 64 4.91 -4.52 -6.07
C LYS A 64 4.44 -5.60 -7.04
N MET A 65 4.77 -5.48 -8.32
CA MET A 65 4.34 -6.38 -9.37
C MET A 65 5.38 -7.45 -9.71
N THR A 66 6.59 -7.36 -9.12
CA THR A 66 7.72 -8.27 -9.43
C THR A 66 7.45 -9.72 -9.08
N ASP A 67 6.54 -9.97 -8.16
CA ASP A 67 6.10 -11.32 -7.79
C ASP A 67 4.56 -11.40 -7.70
N GLY A 68 4.03 -12.62 -7.69
CA GLY A 68 2.58 -12.87 -7.61
C GLY A 68 1.97 -12.65 -6.23
N ASP A 69 2.77 -12.36 -5.20
CA ASP A 69 2.32 -12.38 -3.81
C ASP A 69 1.28 -11.31 -3.51
N TYR A 70 1.44 -10.08 -4.04
CA TYR A 70 0.45 -9.03 -3.81
C TYR A 70 -0.91 -9.34 -4.43
N TYR A 71 -0.97 -10.14 -5.50
CA TYR A 71 -2.23 -10.64 -6.02
C TYR A 71 -2.88 -11.66 -5.08
N ILE A 72 -2.10 -12.60 -4.55
CA ILE A 72 -2.57 -13.58 -3.55
C ILE A 72 -3.03 -12.87 -2.28
N LEU A 73 -2.28 -11.87 -1.80
CA LEU A 73 -2.66 -11.04 -0.66
C LEU A 73 -3.95 -10.24 -0.92
N THR A 74 -4.17 -9.81 -2.17
CA THR A 74 -5.43 -9.17 -2.59
C THR A 74 -6.60 -10.14 -2.49
N LEU A 75 -6.46 -11.38 -2.97
CA LEU A 75 -7.49 -12.42 -2.84
C LEU A 75 -7.80 -12.72 -1.37
N ALA A 76 -6.77 -12.83 -0.52
CA ALA A 76 -6.95 -13.02 0.93
C ALA A 76 -7.68 -11.82 1.58
N ALA A 77 -7.37 -10.59 1.18
CA ALA A 77 -8.06 -9.39 1.66
C ALA A 77 -9.53 -9.38 1.25
N ILE A 78 -9.82 -9.74 0.01
CA ILE A 78 -11.19 -9.89 -0.51
C ILE A 78 -11.94 -10.97 0.27
N GLY A 79 -11.35 -12.17 0.44
CA GLY A 79 -11.98 -13.26 1.19
C GLY A 79 -12.32 -12.87 2.63
N ARG A 80 -11.46 -12.11 3.32
CA ARG A 80 -11.74 -11.58 4.66
C ARG A 80 -12.92 -10.59 4.67
N GLU A 81 -12.96 -9.66 3.72
CA GLU A 81 -14.05 -8.67 3.60
C GLU A 81 -15.38 -9.33 3.23
N LEU A 82 -15.38 -10.30 2.32
CA LEU A 82 -16.58 -11.05 1.96
C LEU A 82 -17.09 -11.92 3.11
N ASN A 83 -16.19 -12.53 3.88
CA ASN A 83 -16.55 -13.31 5.07
C ASN A 83 -17.25 -12.45 6.14
N ILE A 84 -16.74 -11.23 6.39
CA ILE A 84 -17.40 -10.28 7.30
C ILE A 84 -18.80 -9.95 6.83
N ARG A 85 -19.01 -9.82 5.52
CA ARG A 85 -20.29 -9.54 4.88
C ARG A 85 -21.17 -10.79 4.75
N LYS A 86 -20.66 -11.97 5.10
CA LYS A 86 -21.33 -13.28 4.99
C LYS A 86 -21.78 -13.60 3.56
N ILE A 87 -20.95 -13.28 2.58
CA ILE A 87 -21.18 -13.56 1.16
C ILE A 87 -19.97 -14.27 0.57
N THR A 88 -20.18 -15.15 -0.39
CA THR A 88 -19.15 -15.96 -1.04
C THR A 88 -19.04 -15.71 -2.54
N SER A 89 -19.99 -14.96 -3.12
CA SER A 89 -19.94 -14.56 -4.52
C SER A 89 -20.25 -13.08 -4.64
N ALA A 90 -19.40 -12.34 -5.36
CA ALA A 90 -19.57 -10.90 -5.53
C ALA A 90 -18.89 -10.38 -6.81
N ARG A 91 -19.49 -9.32 -7.36
CA ARG A 91 -18.85 -8.44 -8.32
C ARG A 91 -18.14 -7.32 -7.54
N ILE A 92 -16.83 -7.15 -7.73
CA ILE A 92 -15.97 -6.29 -6.89
C ILE A 92 -15.30 -5.22 -7.74
N HIS A 93 -15.26 -4.01 -7.20
CA HIS A 93 -14.39 -2.94 -7.67
C HIS A 93 -13.31 -2.68 -6.61
N LEU A 94 -12.03 -2.77 -7.00
CA LEU A 94 -10.92 -2.57 -6.09
C LEU A 94 -10.56 -1.08 -5.99
N ALA A 95 -10.31 -0.61 -4.78
CA ALA A 95 -9.73 0.69 -4.52
C ALA A 95 -8.37 0.48 -3.83
N ALA A 96 -7.29 0.42 -4.62
CA ALA A 96 -5.95 0.09 -4.14
C ALA A 96 -5.06 1.33 -3.99
N GLY A 97 -3.86 1.18 -3.42
CA GLY A 97 -2.95 2.30 -3.23
C GLY A 97 -1.50 1.99 -3.52
N LEU A 98 -0.83 2.99 -4.09
CA LEU A 98 0.62 3.02 -4.26
C LEU A 98 1.23 4.13 -3.40
N PRO A 99 2.53 4.05 -3.05
CA PRO A 99 3.27 5.18 -2.51
C PRO A 99 3.07 6.41 -3.38
N LEU A 100 3.01 7.58 -2.75
CA LEU A 100 2.57 8.83 -3.36
C LEU A 100 3.30 9.14 -4.68
N THR A 101 4.63 9.06 -4.69
CA THR A 101 5.46 9.39 -5.86
C THR A 101 5.48 8.31 -6.95
N TRP A 102 4.91 7.12 -6.69
CA TRP A 102 4.89 6.01 -7.67
C TRP A 102 3.59 5.95 -8.46
N VAL A 103 2.57 6.68 -8.04
CA VAL A 103 1.25 6.62 -8.68
C VAL A 103 1.34 6.99 -10.16
N SER A 104 2.01 8.10 -10.49
CA SER A 104 2.15 8.58 -11.87
C SER A 104 2.80 7.55 -12.82
N GLU A 105 3.79 6.80 -12.33
CA GLU A 105 4.55 5.86 -13.17
C GLU A 105 3.97 4.44 -13.17
N GLN A 106 3.38 4.00 -12.04
CA GLN A 106 3.01 2.60 -11.83
C GLN A 106 1.50 2.35 -11.79
N LYS A 107 0.66 3.41 -11.82
CA LYS A 107 -0.80 3.32 -11.69
C LYS A 107 -1.43 2.30 -12.65
N ASP A 108 -1.17 2.44 -13.94
CA ASP A 108 -1.81 1.60 -14.95
C ASP A 108 -1.27 0.16 -14.96
N ALA A 109 0.03 -0.01 -14.73
CA ALA A 109 0.64 -1.32 -14.59
C ALA A 109 0.12 -2.05 -13.36
N PHE A 110 -0.01 -1.37 -12.22
CA PHE A 110 -0.55 -1.96 -10.99
C PHE A 110 -2.05 -2.26 -11.10
N ARG A 111 -2.83 -1.41 -11.78
CA ARG A 111 -4.22 -1.70 -12.13
C ARG A 111 -4.33 -2.96 -12.96
N ALA A 112 -3.56 -3.09 -14.05
CA ALA A 112 -3.54 -4.27 -14.90
C ALA A 112 -3.11 -5.53 -14.14
N TYR A 113 -2.13 -5.42 -13.23
CA TYR A 113 -1.69 -6.51 -12.37
C TYR A 113 -2.81 -7.00 -11.43
N LEU A 114 -3.57 -6.08 -10.80
CA LEU A 114 -4.69 -6.45 -9.95
C LEU A 114 -5.86 -7.07 -10.74
N LEU A 115 -6.05 -6.66 -11.99
CA LEU A 115 -7.10 -7.13 -12.88
C LEU A 115 -6.60 -8.19 -13.88
N GLN A 116 -5.51 -8.90 -13.59
CA GLN A 116 -4.93 -9.93 -14.46
C GLN A 116 -5.88 -11.10 -14.79
N LYS A 117 -6.98 -11.21 -14.05
CA LYS A 117 -8.08 -12.13 -14.29
C LYS A 117 -9.41 -11.40 -14.13
N GLU A 118 -10.37 -11.66 -15.01
CA GLU A 118 -11.73 -11.14 -14.91
C GLU A 118 -12.51 -11.81 -13.79
N ILE A 119 -12.24 -13.12 -13.58
CA ILE A 119 -12.88 -13.94 -12.55
C ILE A 119 -11.79 -14.66 -11.75
N ALA A 120 -11.95 -14.69 -10.44
CA ALA A 120 -11.11 -15.47 -9.54
C ALA A 120 -11.98 -16.39 -8.67
N ASP A 121 -11.77 -17.69 -8.84
CA ASP A 121 -12.29 -18.74 -7.96
C ASP A 121 -11.16 -19.17 -7.03
N PHE A 122 -11.37 -19.05 -5.74
CA PHE A 122 -10.36 -19.43 -4.73
C PHE A 122 -11.02 -19.89 -3.44
N THR A 123 -10.32 -20.75 -2.69
CA THR A 123 -10.72 -21.13 -1.34
C THR A 123 -9.87 -20.36 -0.34
N PHE A 124 -10.49 -19.77 0.68
CA PHE A 124 -9.78 -19.13 1.79
C PHE A 124 -10.41 -19.50 3.11
N ARG A 125 -9.59 -20.07 4.02
CA ARG A 125 -10.06 -20.57 5.34
C ARG A 125 -11.26 -21.55 5.20
N ASP A 126 -11.11 -22.51 4.31
CA ASP A 126 -12.11 -23.57 3.98
C ASP A 126 -13.44 -23.00 3.42
N VAL A 127 -13.47 -21.77 2.94
CA VAL A 127 -14.63 -21.16 2.27
C VAL A 127 -14.28 -20.86 0.81
N ASP A 128 -15.13 -21.33 -0.09
CA ASP A 128 -15.00 -21.08 -1.53
C ASP A 128 -15.60 -19.74 -1.90
N TYR A 129 -14.83 -18.95 -2.64
CA TYR A 129 -15.22 -17.63 -3.13
C TYR A 129 -15.20 -17.57 -4.64
N HIS A 130 -16.23 -16.93 -5.20
CA HIS A 130 -16.33 -16.58 -6.62
C HIS A 130 -16.37 -15.06 -6.75
N VAL A 131 -15.36 -14.48 -7.39
CA VAL A 131 -15.18 -13.02 -7.50
C VAL A 131 -15.08 -12.63 -8.96
N GLU A 132 -15.97 -11.73 -9.40
CA GLU A 132 -15.89 -11.03 -10.69
C GLU A 132 -15.31 -9.65 -10.47
N PHE A 133 -14.22 -9.28 -11.15
CA PHE A 133 -13.62 -7.95 -11.05
C PHE A 133 -14.29 -6.97 -12.01
N ALA A 134 -14.98 -5.98 -11.48
CA ALA A 134 -15.61 -4.90 -12.23
C ALA A 134 -14.61 -3.81 -12.67
N GLY A 135 -13.49 -3.69 -11.92
CA GLY A 135 -12.45 -2.71 -12.17
C GLY A 135 -11.57 -2.46 -10.96
N ALA A 136 -10.58 -1.59 -11.12
CA ALA A 136 -9.73 -1.15 -10.04
C ALA A 136 -9.31 0.32 -10.22
N ASP A 137 -9.26 1.05 -9.10
CA ASP A 137 -8.73 2.40 -9.03
C ASP A 137 -7.55 2.47 -8.09
N ILE A 138 -6.53 3.23 -8.49
CA ILE A 138 -5.28 3.33 -7.76
C ILE A 138 -5.13 4.74 -7.22
N PHE A 139 -4.96 4.86 -5.89
CA PHE A 139 -4.86 6.11 -5.15
C PHE A 139 -3.48 6.28 -4.53
N PRO A 140 -3.04 7.53 -4.29
CA PRO A 140 -1.88 7.79 -3.44
C PRO A 140 -2.14 7.30 -2.01
N GLN A 141 -1.20 6.53 -1.45
CA GLN A 141 -1.23 6.15 -0.04
C GLN A 141 -1.15 7.40 0.85
N GLY A 142 -1.80 7.34 2.03
CA GLY A 142 -1.87 8.46 2.96
C GLY A 142 -2.94 9.49 2.62
N PHE A 143 -3.08 9.89 1.35
CA PHE A 143 -4.10 10.88 0.94
C PHE A 143 -5.52 10.40 1.24
N ALA A 144 -5.83 9.14 0.94
CA ALA A 144 -7.14 8.57 1.22
C ALA A 144 -7.52 8.62 2.72
N ALA A 145 -6.54 8.55 3.62
CA ALA A 145 -6.77 8.62 5.07
C ALA A 145 -7.30 10.00 5.52
N VAL A 146 -6.99 11.05 4.79
CA VAL A 146 -7.36 12.43 5.14
C VAL A 146 -8.38 13.04 4.19
N ALA A 147 -8.58 12.44 3.03
CA ALA A 147 -9.44 12.99 1.98
C ALA A 147 -10.90 13.18 2.45
N ALA A 148 -11.42 12.31 3.31
CA ALA A 148 -12.75 12.48 3.92
C ALA A 148 -12.83 13.72 4.83
N ASN A 149 -11.70 14.15 5.39
CA ASN A 149 -11.60 15.24 6.37
C ASN A 149 -10.87 16.47 5.80
N LEU A 150 -10.66 16.57 4.49
CA LEU A 150 -9.98 17.72 3.86
C LEU A 150 -10.62 19.06 4.19
N ARG A 151 -11.90 19.07 4.56
CA ARG A 151 -12.59 20.29 5.02
C ARG A 151 -11.91 20.93 6.24
N ASP A 152 -11.23 20.14 7.06
CA ASP A 152 -10.55 20.57 8.29
C ASP A 152 -9.13 21.11 8.03
N PHE A 153 -8.61 20.93 6.80
CA PHE A 153 -7.28 21.38 6.37
C PHE A 153 -7.32 22.83 5.87
N THR A 154 -7.67 23.76 6.76
CA THR A 154 -7.60 25.18 6.45
C THR A 154 -6.18 25.70 6.60
N GLY A 155 -5.78 26.66 5.75
CA GLY A 155 -4.41 27.18 5.71
C GLY A 155 -3.41 26.14 5.24
N THR A 156 -2.19 26.22 5.76
CA THR A 156 -1.09 25.34 5.39
C THR A 156 -0.95 24.18 6.37
N ASN A 157 -0.90 22.98 5.82
CA ASN A 157 -0.79 21.74 6.59
C ASN A 157 0.24 20.81 5.93
N MET A 158 0.82 19.92 6.70
CA MET A 158 1.62 18.82 6.20
C MET A 158 1.02 17.50 6.64
N LEU A 159 0.87 16.56 5.71
CA LEU A 159 0.53 15.17 5.98
C LEU A 159 1.80 14.33 5.99
N CYS A 160 1.96 13.50 7.02
CA CYS A 160 3.04 12.53 7.15
C CYS A 160 2.43 11.14 7.37
N ASP A 161 2.43 10.30 6.35
CA ASP A 161 2.01 8.90 6.44
C ASP A 161 3.22 8.02 6.66
N ILE A 162 3.35 7.47 7.87
CA ILE A 162 4.47 6.60 8.24
C ILE A 162 4.01 5.15 8.16
N GLY A 163 4.42 4.47 7.09
CA GLY A 163 4.20 3.06 6.89
C GLY A 163 5.28 2.17 7.53
N ASN A 164 5.31 0.90 7.16
CA ASN A 164 6.38 -0.02 7.58
C ASN A 164 7.70 0.29 6.86
N GLY A 165 7.68 0.44 5.53
CA GLY A 165 8.88 0.65 4.71
C GLY A 165 9.14 2.09 4.30
N THR A 166 8.10 2.93 4.25
CA THR A 166 8.18 4.29 3.72
C THR A 166 7.49 5.31 4.61
N MET A 167 7.91 6.55 4.47
CA MET A 167 7.26 7.76 4.93
C MET A 167 6.84 8.57 3.69
N ASN A 168 5.53 8.82 3.54
CA ASN A 168 5.00 9.69 2.50
C ASN A 168 4.68 11.05 3.11
N VAL A 169 5.18 12.10 2.51
CA VAL A 169 5.00 13.49 2.96
C VAL A 169 4.25 14.26 1.88
N MET A 170 3.21 14.97 2.26
CA MET A 170 2.39 15.76 1.37
C MET A 170 2.14 17.14 1.98
N TYR A 171 2.50 18.18 1.24
CA TYR A 171 2.16 19.55 1.58
C TYR A 171 0.73 19.84 1.11
N ILE A 172 -0.12 20.36 1.99
CA ILE A 172 -1.52 20.69 1.70
C ILE A 172 -1.77 22.15 2.01
N ASN A 173 -2.16 22.91 1.00
CA ASN A 173 -2.49 24.31 1.14
C ASN A 173 -3.97 24.53 0.77
N GLU A 174 -4.73 25.18 1.67
CA GLU A 174 -6.15 25.44 1.47
C GLU A 174 -6.92 24.20 0.95
N ARG A 175 -6.73 23.06 1.63
CA ARG A 175 -7.38 21.75 1.32
C ARG A 175 -6.91 21.07 0.03
N ARG A 176 -5.87 21.59 -0.63
CA ARG A 176 -5.35 21.04 -1.88
C ARG A 176 -3.92 20.57 -1.69
N PRO A 177 -3.60 19.32 -2.05
CA PRO A 177 -2.22 18.88 -2.16
C PRO A 177 -1.46 19.76 -3.14
N VAL A 178 -0.19 20.01 -2.82
CA VAL A 178 0.75 20.71 -3.71
C VAL A 178 1.65 19.64 -4.34
N PRO A 179 1.47 19.30 -5.63
CA PRO A 179 2.13 18.17 -6.28
C PRO A 179 3.67 18.21 -6.16
N ASP A 180 4.26 19.35 -6.44
CA ASP A 180 5.71 19.54 -6.40
C ASP A 180 6.32 19.43 -4.99
N LYS A 181 5.46 19.37 -3.96
CA LYS A 181 5.82 19.24 -2.55
C LYS A 181 5.28 17.93 -1.94
N CYS A 182 5.32 16.89 -2.74
CA CYS A 182 4.96 15.53 -2.36
C CYS A 182 6.18 14.63 -2.45
N TYR A 183 6.50 13.90 -1.36
CA TYR A 183 7.73 13.13 -1.25
C TYR A 183 7.45 11.74 -0.68
N THR A 184 8.22 10.76 -1.14
CA THR A 184 8.26 9.41 -0.56
C THR A 184 9.69 9.10 -0.15
N GLU A 185 9.88 8.79 1.13
CA GLU A 185 11.18 8.44 1.67
C GLU A 185 11.19 7.04 2.25
N LYS A 186 12.33 6.35 2.14
CA LYS A 186 12.55 5.04 2.76
C LYS A 186 12.84 5.22 4.26
N PHE A 187 11.83 5.67 5.02
CA PHE A 187 11.95 6.05 6.42
C PHE A 187 10.72 5.62 7.22
N GLY A 188 10.46 4.30 7.28
CA GLY A 188 9.31 3.70 7.96
C GLY A 188 9.66 3.05 9.30
N THR A 189 8.70 2.34 9.88
CA THR A 189 8.88 1.69 11.21
C THR A 189 9.89 0.56 11.18
N HIS A 190 10.07 -0.11 10.04
CA HIS A 190 11.06 -1.19 9.90
C HIS A 190 12.50 -0.67 10.06
N GLN A 191 12.81 0.49 9.47
CA GLN A 191 14.14 1.10 9.62
C GLN A 191 14.41 1.49 11.07
N CYS A 192 13.40 1.98 11.81
CA CYS A 192 13.50 2.21 13.25
C CYS A 192 13.81 0.91 14.01
N MET A 193 13.09 -0.16 13.67
CA MET A 193 13.31 -1.48 14.31
C MET A 193 14.75 -2.00 14.05
N LEU A 194 15.27 -1.84 12.83
CA LEU A 194 16.64 -2.21 12.50
C LEU A 194 17.67 -1.38 13.30
N ALA A 195 17.46 -0.07 13.41
CA ALA A 195 18.32 0.81 14.19
C ALA A 195 18.33 0.41 15.69
N VAL A 196 17.17 0.08 16.24
CA VAL A 196 17.06 -0.42 17.63
C VAL A 196 17.80 -1.73 17.80
N ARG A 197 17.61 -2.69 16.88
CA ARG A 197 18.29 -3.99 16.93
C ARG A 197 19.82 -3.81 16.93
N GLU A 198 20.33 -2.98 16.03
CA GLU A 198 21.75 -2.68 15.94
C GLU A 198 22.28 -1.99 17.21
N SER A 199 21.54 -1.02 17.74
CA SER A 199 21.91 -0.31 18.97
C SER A 199 22.02 -1.25 20.16
N VAL A 200 21.03 -2.13 20.37
CA VAL A 200 21.03 -3.10 21.46
C VAL A 200 22.14 -4.13 21.29
N LEU A 201 22.37 -4.62 20.08
CA LEU A 201 23.46 -5.55 19.78
C LEU A 201 24.82 -4.92 20.10
N ARG A 202 25.04 -3.68 19.66
CA ARG A 202 26.31 -2.96 19.90
C ARG A 202 26.54 -2.65 21.37
N GLN A 203 25.51 -2.26 22.12
CA GLN A 203 25.66 -1.86 23.53
C GLN A 203 25.74 -3.06 24.48
N PHE A 204 25.04 -4.16 24.19
CA PHE A 204 24.86 -5.26 25.14
C PHE A 204 25.25 -6.64 24.60
N GLY A 205 25.68 -6.75 23.33
CA GLY A 205 25.96 -8.02 22.68
C GLY A 205 24.74 -8.97 22.60
N LYS A 206 23.52 -8.43 22.64
CA LYS A 206 22.26 -9.20 22.65
C LYS A 206 21.40 -8.86 21.44
N VAL A 207 20.75 -9.88 20.90
CA VAL A 207 19.71 -9.74 19.88
C VAL A 207 18.35 -9.87 20.57
N LEU A 208 17.52 -8.84 20.45
CA LEU A 208 16.12 -8.90 20.87
C LEU A 208 15.26 -9.39 19.72
N ASP A 209 14.20 -10.13 20.05
CA ASP A 209 13.21 -10.53 19.08
C ASP A 209 12.37 -9.33 18.60
N ASP A 210 11.90 -9.41 17.36
CA ASP A 210 11.15 -8.33 16.71
C ASP A 210 9.85 -8.00 17.42
N ALA A 211 9.17 -8.99 17.99
CA ALA A 211 7.91 -8.78 18.69
C ALA A 211 8.10 -7.94 19.97
N THR A 212 9.22 -8.14 20.66
CA THR A 212 9.59 -7.33 21.84
C THR A 212 9.89 -5.90 21.44
N ILE A 213 10.70 -5.69 20.40
CA ILE A 213 11.00 -4.35 19.88
C ILE A 213 9.70 -3.66 19.42
N GLU A 214 8.91 -4.33 18.60
CA GLU A 214 7.63 -3.79 18.10
C GLU A 214 6.68 -3.39 19.23
N ARG A 215 6.63 -4.17 20.31
CA ARG A 215 5.81 -3.84 21.49
C ARG A 215 6.24 -2.55 22.15
N VAL A 216 7.56 -2.33 22.33
CA VAL A 216 8.07 -1.08 22.88
C VAL A 216 7.80 0.09 21.93
N LEU A 217 8.04 -0.09 20.63
CA LEU A 217 7.79 0.98 19.64
C LEU A 217 6.32 1.40 19.61
N ARG A 218 5.38 0.44 19.70
CA ARG A 218 3.93 0.71 19.69
C ARG A 218 3.39 1.30 20.99
N HIS A 219 3.90 0.82 22.13
CA HIS A 219 3.27 1.13 23.43
C HIS A 219 4.19 1.93 24.36
N GLY A 220 5.42 2.21 23.95
CA GLY A 220 6.41 2.89 24.77
C GLY A 220 6.94 2.05 25.93
N LYS A 221 6.50 0.78 26.10
CA LYS A 221 6.84 -0.11 27.22
C LYS A 221 6.77 -1.58 26.83
N ALA A 222 7.55 -2.41 27.53
CA ALA A 222 7.47 -3.88 27.57
C ALA A 222 7.98 -4.38 28.91
N ASP A 223 7.69 -5.63 29.25
CA ASP A 223 8.24 -6.31 30.43
C ASP A 223 9.61 -6.90 30.06
N ILE A 224 10.63 -6.04 30.12
CA ILE A 224 12.05 -6.34 29.87
C ILE A 224 12.91 -5.53 30.83
N ALA A 225 14.18 -5.93 31.02
CA ALA A 225 15.09 -5.21 31.88
C ALA A 225 15.27 -3.73 31.43
N ASP A 226 15.24 -2.81 32.40
CA ASP A 226 15.25 -1.34 32.17
C ASP A 226 16.37 -0.88 31.22
N ARG A 227 17.54 -1.47 31.29
CA ARG A 227 18.67 -1.13 30.40
C ARG A 227 18.33 -1.30 28.91
N TYR A 228 17.59 -2.36 28.55
CA TYR A 228 17.15 -2.57 27.18
C TYR A 228 16.01 -1.63 26.80
N LEU A 229 15.08 -1.42 27.73
CA LEU A 229 13.97 -0.49 27.53
C LEU A 229 14.48 0.94 27.28
N THR A 230 15.46 1.38 28.05
CA THR A 230 16.12 2.69 27.91
C THR A 230 16.81 2.80 26.54
N ALA A 231 17.63 1.83 26.14
CA ALA A 231 18.33 1.86 24.86
C ALA A 231 17.34 1.87 23.67
N ILE A 232 16.24 1.12 23.75
CA ILE A 232 15.19 1.15 22.71
C ILE A 232 14.55 2.53 22.62
N ARG A 233 14.20 3.12 23.76
CA ARG A 233 13.55 4.45 23.82
C ARG A 233 14.46 5.56 23.28
N GLU A 234 15.72 5.57 23.67
CA GLU A 234 16.72 6.54 23.20
C GLU A 234 16.90 6.44 21.68
N THR A 235 17.08 5.22 21.16
CA THR A 235 17.23 5.00 19.72
C THR A 235 15.97 5.38 18.95
N ALA A 236 14.78 5.06 19.48
CA ALA A 236 13.51 5.45 18.87
C ALA A 236 13.30 6.97 18.87
N ALA A 237 13.69 7.65 19.96
CA ALA A 237 13.61 9.12 20.05
C ALA A 237 14.57 9.79 19.04
N GLU A 238 15.80 9.28 18.89
CA GLU A 238 16.73 9.75 17.87
C GLU A 238 16.18 9.54 16.46
N TYR A 239 15.58 8.37 16.21
CA TYR A 239 14.94 8.09 14.92
C TYR A 239 13.79 9.06 14.62
N VAL A 240 12.92 9.34 15.59
CA VAL A 240 11.82 10.31 15.44
C VAL A 240 12.33 11.73 15.24
N SER A 241 13.43 12.11 15.92
CA SER A 241 14.11 13.38 15.63
C SER A 241 14.58 13.46 14.17
N GLY A 242 15.04 12.33 13.63
CA GLY A 242 15.35 12.18 12.19
C GLY A 242 14.13 12.39 11.29
N ILE A 243 12.93 11.91 11.69
CA ILE A 243 11.68 12.19 10.97
C ILE A 243 11.45 13.70 10.91
N PHE A 244 11.44 14.40 12.05
CA PHE A 244 11.21 15.85 12.09
C PHE A 244 12.26 16.65 11.32
N ARG A 245 13.53 16.20 11.31
CA ARG A 245 14.56 16.82 10.48
C ARG A 245 14.21 16.73 8.99
N ARG A 246 13.80 15.55 8.50
CA ARG A 246 13.37 15.36 7.11
C ARG A 246 12.12 16.17 6.77
N LEU A 247 11.15 16.24 7.68
CA LEU A 247 9.98 17.09 7.46
C LEU A 247 10.37 18.56 7.28
N ARG A 248 11.37 19.06 8.07
CA ARG A 248 11.90 20.43 7.88
C ARG A 248 12.67 20.60 6.57
N GLU A 249 13.40 19.58 6.11
CA GLU A 249 14.01 19.56 4.78
C GLU A 249 12.95 19.67 3.66
N HIS A 250 11.72 19.22 3.93
CA HIS A 250 10.55 19.35 3.07
C HIS A 250 9.66 20.55 3.45
N GLU A 251 10.24 21.61 3.97
CA GLU A 251 9.58 22.88 4.29
C GLU A 251 8.52 22.80 5.42
N TYR A 252 8.56 21.79 6.29
CA TYR A 252 7.73 21.80 7.49
C TYR A 252 8.18 22.86 8.49
N ASP A 253 7.28 23.80 8.79
CA ASP A 253 7.46 24.81 9.82
C ASP A 253 6.42 24.60 10.93
N PRO A 254 6.85 24.16 12.15
CA PRO A 254 5.90 23.90 13.24
C PRO A 254 5.20 25.15 13.77
N GLU A 255 5.69 26.36 13.50
CA GLU A 255 5.04 27.61 13.90
C GLU A 255 3.91 27.98 12.94
N LEU A 256 4.05 27.65 11.67
CA LEU A 256 3.12 28.05 10.59
C LEU A 256 2.15 26.95 10.18
N MET A 257 2.52 25.68 10.34
CA MET A 257 1.78 24.53 9.83
C MET A 257 1.25 23.62 10.92
N LYS A 258 0.15 22.92 10.63
CA LYS A 258 -0.26 21.73 11.37
C LYS A 258 0.33 20.49 10.69
N LEU A 259 0.83 19.55 11.50
CA LEU A 259 1.30 18.25 11.04
C LEU A 259 0.24 17.19 11.31
N HIS A 260 -0.23 16.52 10.27
CA HIS A 260 -1.14 15.38 10.39
C HIS A 260 -0.34 14.10 10.23
N VAL A 261 -0.23 13.31 11.29
CA VAL A 261 0.51 12.04 11.28
C VAL A 261 -0.47 10.88 11.20
N VAL A 262 -0.32 10.07 10.17
CA VAL A 262 -1.17 8.90 9.90
C VAL A 262 -0.31 7.66 9.68
N GLY A 263 -0.97 6.51 9.50
CA GLY A 263 -0.29 5.23 9.27
C GLY A 263 0.13 4.52 10.54
N GLY A 264 0.62 3.28 10.38
CA GLY A 264 1.01 2.43 11.53
C GLY A 264 2.20 2.95 12.33
N GLY A 265 3.01 3.83 11.74
CA GLY A 265 4.16 4.45 12.40
C GLY A 265 3.84 5.73 13.17
N SER A 266 2.60 6.20 13.17
CA SER A 266 2.16 7.36 13.98
C SER A 266 2.47 7.17 15.48
N CYS A 267 2.41 5.92 15.96
CA CYS A 267 2.77 5.58 17.34
C CYS A 267 4.24 5.92 17.70
N LEU A 268 5.18 5.88 16.74
CA LEU A 268 6.56 6.27 16.99
C LEU A 268 6.64 7.75 17.36
N VAL A 269 6.02 8.60 16.55
CA VAL A 269 6.01 10.05 16.80
C VAL A 269 5.30 10.34 18.11
N LYS A 270 4.17 9.68 18.38
CA LYS A 270 3.38 9.85 19.60
C LYS A 270 4.14 9.46 20.88
N ASN A 271 4.90 8.35 20.81
CA ASN A 271 5.58 7.80 22.00
C ASN A 271 6.98 8.39 22.24
N PHE A 272 7.67 8.82 21.19
CA PHE A 272 9.09 9.18 21.27
C PHE A 272 9.43 10.56 20.69
N GLY A 273 8.44 11.27 20.13
CA GLY A 273 8.65 12.59 19.56
C GLY A 273 8.62 13.71 20.59
N ASP A 274 9.45 14.73 20.34
CA ASP A 274 9.39 16.04 21.00
C ASP A 274 8.73 17.03 20.03
N TYR A 275 7.48 17.44 20.32
CA TYR A 275 6.69 18.29 19.45
C TYR A 275 5.63 19.07 20.25
N GLU A 276 5.19 20.20 19.70
CA GLU A 276 4.08 20.96 20.26
C GLU A 276 2.74 20.24 20.00
N LYS A 277 2.08 19.79 21.06
CA LYS A 277 0.87 18.97 21.01
C LYS A 277 -0.30 19.64 20.29
N SER A 278 -0.37 20.97 20.31
CA SER A 278 -1.43 21.74 19.64
C SER A 278 -1.26 21.75 18.11
N ARG A 279 -0.06 21.44 17.61
CA ARG A 279 0.29 21.51 16.18
C ARG A 279 0.38 20.17 15.49
N VAL A 280 0.37 19.04 16.24
CA VAL A 280 0.45 17.70 15.69
C VAL A 280 -0.83 16.94 15.94
N ILE A 281 -1.47 16.47 14.87
CA ILE A 281 -2.74 15.77 14.89
C ILE A 281 -2.48 14.33 14.46
N PHE A 282 -2.93 13.36 15.28
CA PHE A 282 -2.78 11.94 14.99
C PHE A 282 -4.07 11.32 14.52
N ASN A 283 -3.98 10.47 13.50
CA ASN A 283 -5.04 9.52 13.18
C ASN A 283 -4.55 8.12 13.59
N ASP A 284 -5.09 7.63 14.70
CA ASP A 284 -4.73 6.33 15.28
C ASP A 284 -5.39 5.14 14.53
N ASP A 285 -6.26 5.40 13.56
CA ASP A 285 -6.89 4.36 12.76
C ASP A 285 -5.92 3.83 11.68
N ILE A 286 -5.31 2.69 11.96
CA ILE A 286 -4.38 2.04 11.03
C ILE A 286 -5.01 1.63 9.69
N CYS A 287 -6.34 1.54 9.64
CA CYS A 287 -7.12 1.24 8.44
C CYS A 287 -7.66 2.50 7.74
N ALA A 288 -7.32 3.72 8.22
CA ALA A 288 -7.85 4.96 7.69
C ALA A 288 -7.68 5.09 6.17
N THR A 289 -6.52 4.72 5.64
CA THR A 289 -6.24 4.73 4.19
C THR A 289 -7.18 3.78 3.42
N ALA A 290 -7.40 2.57 3.92
CA ALA A 290 -8.30 1.61 3.28
C ALA A 290 -9.78 2.03 3.41
N LYS A 291 -10.18 2.56 4.58
CA LYS A 291 -11.54 3.10 4.80
C LYS A 291 -11.84 4.31 3.93
N GLY A 292 -10.87 5.20 3.77
CA GLY A 292 -10.99 6.33 2.87
C GLY A 292 -11.26 5.88 1.44
N LYS A 293 -10.53 4.88 0.95
CA LYS A 293 -10.75 4.27 -0.37
C LYS A 293 -12.14 3.62 -0.50
N ASP A 294 -12.58 2.88 0.53
CA ASP A 294 -13.93 2.27 0.58
C ASP A 294 -15.04 3.35 0.56
N THR A 295 -14.82 4.49 1.20
CA THR A 295 -15.77 5.61 1.25
C THR A 295 -15.84 6.34 -0.09
N PHE A 296 -14.71 6.60 -0.74
CA PHE A 296 -14.71 7.15 -2.10
C PHE A 296 -15.52 6.29 -3.05
N GLY A 297 -15.43 4.99 -2.91
CA GLY A 297 -16.18 4.08 -3.71
C GLY A 297 -17.68 4.01 -3.39
N LYS A 298 -18.12 4.18 -2.14
CA LYS A 298 -19.54 4.15 -1.75
C LYS A 298 -20.32 5.37 -2.23
N HIS A 299 -19.65 6.48 -2.50
CA HIS A 299 -20.21 7.63 -3.19
C HIS A 299 -20.08 7.50 -4.72
N TYR A 300 -19.91 6.26 -5.19
CA TYR A 300 -19.74 5.89 -6.57
C TYR A 300 -21.03 6.14 -7.38
N ASP A 301 -21.16 7.34 -7.83
CA ASP A 301 -21.73 7.68 -9.12
C ASP A 301 -20.56 7.65 -10.11
N ALA A 302 -20.62 6.79 -11.13
CA ALA A 302 -19.51 6.57 -12.08
C ALA A 302 -19.00 7.86 -12.73
N ASP A 303 -19.85 8.89 -12.82
CA ASP A 303 -19.50 10.19 -13.35
C ASP A 303 -18.74 11.05 -12.31
N ARG A 304 -19.10 10.94 -11.04
CA ARG A 304 -18.43 11.66 -9.94
C ARG A 304 -17.04 11.09 -9.64
N PHE A 305 -16.87 9.79 -9.84
CA PHE A 305 -15.57 9.13 -9.66
C PHE A 305 -14.59 9.51 -10.79
N ARG A 306 -15.05 9.58 -12.04
CA ARG A 306 -14.25 10.12 -13.15
C ARG A 306 -13.85 11.56 -12.91
N GLN A 307 -14.67 12.31 -12.19
CA GLN A 307 -14.35 13.67 -11.76
C GLN A 307 -13.29 13.66 -10.65
N THR A 308 -13.38 12.77 -9.67
CA THR A 308 -12.37 12.63 -8.59
C THR A 308 -11.05 12.08 -9.13
N ASP A 309 -11.08 11.11 -10.05
CA ASP A 309 -9.87 10.61 -10.74
C ASP A 309 -9.24 11.72 -11.60
N ARG A 310 -10.05 12.57 -12.24
CA ARG A 310 -9.59 13.80 -12.91
C ARG A 310 -8.99 14.80 -11.93
N GLU A 311 -9.66 15.07 -10.83
CA GLU A 311 -9.18 15.99 -9.79
C GLU A 311 -7.87 15.49 -9.16
N VAL A 312 -7.74 14.19 -8.92
CA VAL A 312 -6.49 13.56 -8.45
C VAL A 312 -5.41 13.62 -9.52
N SER A 313 -5.73 13.35 -10.79
CA SER A 313 -4.78 13.45 -11.90
C SER A 313 -4.36 14.90 -12.17
N GLU A 314 -5.29 15.84 -12.08
CA GLU A 314 -5.00 17.29 -12.15
C GLU A 314 -4.15 17.75 -10.95
N LEU A 315 -4.40 17.24 -9.75
CA LEU A 315 -3.63 17.51 -8.54
C LEU A 315 -2.21 16.93 -8.60
N LEU A 316 -2.02 15.83 -9.32
CA LEU A 316 -0.71 15.21 -9.54
C LEU A 316 0.04 15.77 -10.76
N GLY A 317 -0.54 16.75 -11.47
CA GLY A 317 0.07 17.34 -12.67
C GLY A 317 0.13 16.39 -13.87
N GLU A 318 -0.68 15.32 -13.88
CA GLU A 318 -0.74 14.37 -14.98
C GLU A 318 -1.39 15.01 -16.22
N PRO A 319 -0.77 14.92 -17.42
CA PRO A 319 -1.42 15.40 -18.63
C PRO A 319 -2.65 14.54 -18.92
N HIS A 320 -3.80 15.17 -19.16
CA HIS A 320 -5.03 14.48 -19.57
C HIS A 320 -4.75 13.55 -20.75
N PRO A 321 -5.19 12.28 -20.70
CA PRO A 321 -5.22 11.45 -21.87
C PRO A 321 -6.25 12.07 -22.85
N GLN A 322 -5.77 12.85 -23.80
CA GLN A 322 -6.59 13.21 -24.95
C GLN A 322 -7.07 11.90 -25.55
N LYS A 323 -8.38 11.79 -25.77
CA LYS A 323 -8.99 10.67 -26.50
C LYS A 323 -8.46 10.67 -27.93
N ASP A 324 -7.26 10.17 -28.13
CA ASP A 324 -6.74 9.88 -29.45
C ASP A 324 -7.39 8.57 -29.95
N ARG A 325 -8.53 8.75 -30.61
CA ARG A 325 -9.24 7.67 -31.30
C ARG A 325 -8.39 6.99 -32.40
N SER A 326 -7.20 7.49 -32.69
CA SER A 326 -6.28 6.95 -33.69
C SER A 326 -5.50 5.73 -33.21
N VAL A 327 -5.23 5.62 -31.90
CA VAL A 327 -4.43 4.50 -31.34
C VAL A 327 -5.23 3.20 -31.26
N VAL A 328 -6.52 3.27 -30.96
CA VAL A 328 -7.38 2.08 -30.90
C VAL A 328 -7.54 1.40 -32.27
N ARG A 329 -7.44 2.17 -33.37
CA ARG A 329 -7.53 1.62 -34.74
C ARG A 329 -6.24 0.90 -35.19
N LYS A 330 -5.09 1.18 -34.59
CA LYS A 330 -3.80 0.54 -34.94
C LYS A 330 -3.62 -0.84 -34.28
N LEU A 331 -4.28 -1.09 -33.15
CA LEU A 331 -4.21 -2.38 -32.45
C LEU A 331 -5.17 -3.46 -32.99
N GLN A 332 -6.05 -3.11 -33.91
CA GLN A 332 -7.02 -4.05 -34.52
C GLN A 332 -6.63 -4.54 -35.90
N ARG A 333 -5.45 -4.25 -36.40
CA ARG A 333 -4.98 -4.87 -37.66
C ARG A 333 -4.22 -6.17 -37.35
N PRO A 334 -4.63 -7.32 -37.93
CA PRO A 334 -3.85 -8.55 -37.84
C PRO A 334 -2.47 -8.30 -38.47
N GLN A 335 -1.42 -8.73 -37.80
CA GLN A 335 -0.09 -8.79 -38.41
C GLN A 335 -0.11 -9.86 -39.49
N GLU A 336 -0.04 -9.44 -40.75
CA GLU A 336 0.26 -10.34 -41.85
C GLU A 336 1.67 -10.92 -41.64
N GLN A 337 1.74 -12.22 -41.48
CA GLN A 337 2.98 -12.96 -41.38
C GLN A 337 3.74 -12.81 -42.69
N SER A 338 4.85 -12.10 -42.70
CA SER A 338 5.82 -12.12 -43.79
C SER A 338 6.56 -13.47 -43.76
N VAL A 339 6.26 -14.27 -44.76
CA VAL A 339 6.94 -15.53 -45.05
C VAL A 339 8.38 -15.18 -45.46
N ILE A 340 9.35 -15.53 -44.63
CA ILE A 340 10.78 -15.45 -44.96
C ILE A 340 11.12 -16.69 -45.75
N GLN A 341 11.42 -16.55 -47.05
CA GLN A 341 12.00 -17.60 -47.86
C GLN A 341 13.47 -17.84 -47.46
N PRO A 342 13.94 -19.12 -47.37
CA PRO A 342 15.33 -19.40 -47.05
C PRO A 342 16.24 -19.11 -48.25
N ARG A 343 17.28 -18.32 -48.05
CA ARG A 343 18.37 -18.15 -48.99
C ARG A 343 19.21 -19.41 -49.04
N LYS A 344 19.41 -19.95 -50.24
CA LYS A 344 20.39 -21.01 -50.54
C LYS A 344 21.80 -20.45 -50.35
N HIS A 345 22.61 -21.15 -49.53
CA HIS A 345 24.05 -21.01 -49.55
C HIS A 345 24.62 -21.90 -50.62
N GLU A 346 25.23 -21.33 -51.64
CA GLU A 346 26.18 -22.01 -52.52
C GLU A 346 27.55 -21.97 -51.82
N ASN A 347 28.12 -23.18 -51.63
CA ASN A 347 29.49 -23.40 -51.23
C ASN A 347 30.35 -23.26 -52.49
N GLU A 348 31.32 -22.38 -52.49
CA GLU A 348 32.54 -22.57 -53.31
C GLU A 348 33.73 -22.68 -52.38
N ILE A 349 34.38 -23.83 -52.51
CA ILE A 349 35.70 -24.15 -51.96
C ILE A 349 36.67 -23.87 -53.07
N GLU A 350 37.70 -23.04 -52.91
CA GLU A 350 38.96 -23.09 -53.60
C GLU A 350 40.14 -22.70 -52.70
N LEU A 351 41.03 -23.70 -52.52
CA LEU A 351 42.49 -23.72 -52.28
C LEU A 351 43.04 -22.87 -51.09
#